data_cb53f8040fa39c1bad64e3b2b99e9ac6
#
_entry.id   cb53f8040fa39c1bad64e3b2b99e9ac6
#
_cell.length_a   1.000
_cell.length_b   1.000
_cell.length_c   1.000
_cell.angle_alpha   90.00
_cell.angle_beta   90.00
_cell.angle_gamma   90.00
#
_symmetry.space_group_name_H-M   'P 1'
#
loop_
_entity.id
_entity.type
_entity.pdbx_description
1 polymer ?
#
loop_
_entity_poly.entity_id
_entity_poly.type
_entity_poly.pdbx_seq_one_letter_code
_entity_poly.pdbx_strand_id
1 'polypeptide(L)'
;MCYKLWVFCFGIGILFGPLLAEGKLLWEDCVWIGMERNGSLGLEQVRSEIFPILSREKWKQYLPKLGVHYFGIFSKNPEQIDQEYRDVRLQIQQLLYDGGETEREKQKLEIRKLIHSEEKKLLREKIFKSISIAYLSFQKRQLVDSIYQLRSERYKLEQQKRKKEMELGLSSKSESEWRKVWEVEFQSKWIHSESAKKLAILDLYQTMSLDPNVPISLAGGFTERIRLFDPSSDQMIVNENHPLRRKTRLQIELAELEEESLENDWKPKLVLGGYVGKNGNGGFPLQNEIYGLSVGVQANLGGTSFQSNTQNGIQSEGNGIQRIPGYGPQPVGPGENSFQSGSIGLFDDLGRNKKIFDSKMSLLQAKADWKQSEISFFSQVHSIEIKLHELYQKYNLYLESTKSNLNQHRSKREENKQGLISEIEYLKSEEEVFVGLELLLEPYFQYISTALELVLLLGENPFDNRYYRLEPNRFPSDLSKILADWKDLPQNDIRKINEPIQKKPYPFLMEDPYETR
;
A
#
# COMPACT_ATOMS: atom_id res chain seq x y z
N MET A 1 10.64 22.48 -25.80
CA MET A 1 9.95 22.59 -24.50
C MET A 1 10.29 21.40 -23.59
N CYS A 2 11.57 20.95 -23.60
CA CYS A 2 12.04 19.72 -22.91
C CYS A 2 13.24 19.96 -21.96
N TYR A 3 13.50 21.15 -21.50
CA TYR A 3 14.71 21.49 -20.72
C TYR A 3 14.45 21.91 -19.26
N LYS A 4 13.19 21.89 -18.79
CA LYS A 4 12.85 22.33 -17.41
C LYS A 4 12.50 21.20 -16.42
N LEU A 5 12.55 19.93 -16.82
CA LEU A 5 12.18 18.80 -15.95
C LEU A 5 13.36 18.14 -15.21
N TRP A 6 14.60 18.53 -15.50
CA TRP A 6 15.79 17.86 -14.94
C TRP A 6 16.42 18.53 -13.73
N VAL A 7 15.97 19.73 -13.36
CA VAL A 7 16.58 20.50 -12.24
C VAL A 7 15.83 20.29 -10.91
N PHE A 8 14.62 19.72 -10.91
CA PHE A 8 13.81 19.59 -9.68
C PHE A 8 14.10 18.34 -8.85
N CYS A 9 14.75 17.31 -9.40
CA CYS A 9 15.04 16.07 -8.67
C CYS A 9 16.35 16.08 -7.86
N PHE A 10 17.22 17.07 -8.04
CA PHE A 10 18.52 17.13 -7.34
C PHE A 10 18.55 18.07 -6.12
N GLY A 11 17.50 18.88 -5.91
CA GLY A 11 17.51 19.93 -4.88
C GLY A 11 16.99 19.52 -3.50
N ILE A 12 16.27 18.39 -3.37
CA ILE A 12 15.61 18.02 -2.11
C ILE A 12 16.45 17.04 -1.26
N GLY A 13 17.49 16.44 -1.86
CA GLY A 13 18.34 15.45 -1.16
C GLY A 13 19.37 16.02 -0.17
N ILE A 14 19.57 17.33 -0.11
CA ILE A 14 20.70 17.92 0.65
C ILE A 14 20.31 18.60 1.96
N LEU A 15 19.02 18.83 2.24
CA LEU A 15 18.59 19.59 3.42
C LEU A 15 18.23 18.76 4.67
N PHE A 16 18.24 17.43 4.60
CA PHE A 16 17.89 16.57 5.74
C PHE A 16 19.07 15.79 6.37
N GLY A 17 20.30 16.05 5.94
CA GLY A 17 21.49 15.38 6.48
C GLY A 17 21.81 15.64 7.96
N PRO A 18 21.57 16.81 8.57
CA PRO A 18 22.01 17.08 9.95
C PRO A 18 20.94 16.87 11.03
N LEU A 19 19.67 16.62 10.70
CA LEU A 19 18.59 16.54 11.70
C LEU A 19 18.46 15.18 12.43
N LEU A 20 19.17 14.15 11.98
CA LEU A 20 19.18 12.82 12.60
C LEU A 20 20.27 12.65 13.69
N ALA A 21 21.10 13.66 13.93
CA ALA A 21 22.35 13.48 14.68
C ALA A 21 22.22 13.56 16.20
N GLU A 22 21.12 14.03 16.82
CA GLU A 22 21.06 14.24 18.28
C GLU A 22 19.79 13.77 19.00
N GLY A 23 18.79 13.21 18.32
CA GLY A 23 17.55 12.76 18.95
C GLY A 23 17.36 11.24 18.92
N LYS A 24 16.88 10.67 20.02
CA LYS A 24 16.40 9.29 20.03
C LYS A 24 15.10 9.22 19.24
N LEU A 25 15.06 8.39 18.19
CA LEU A 25 13.87 8.18 17.36
C LEU A 25 12.79 7.44 18.16
N LEU A 26 11.59 7.97 18.12
CA LEU A 26 10.39 7.34 18.65
C LEU A 26 9.80 6.37 17.61
N TRP A 27 8.85 5.55 18.02
CA TRP A 27 8.11 4.70 17.12
C TRP A 27 7.43 5.50 15.99
N GLU A 28 6.79 6.62 16.33
CA GLU A 28 6.15 7.54 15.40
C GLU A 28 7.12 8.06 14.34
N ASP A 29 8.34 8.43 14.75
CA ASP A 29 9.40 8.90 13.85
C ASP A 29 9.84 7.80 12.87
N CYS A 30 9.99 6.57 13.36
CA CYS A 30 10.36 5.42 12.52
C CYS A 30 9.30 5.12 11.46
N VAL A 31 8.02 5.18 11.84
CA VAL A 31 6.90 5.00 10.91
C VAL A 31 6.88 6.11 9.87
N TRP A 32 7.01 7.37 10.30
CA TRP A 32 7.01 8.52 9.39
C TRP A 32 8.16 8.44 8.38
N ILE A 33 9.39 8.20 8.83
CA ILE A 33 10.56 8.05 7.97
C ILE A 33 10.37 6.91 6.97
N GLY A 34 9.87 5.75 7.45
CA GLY A 34 9.68 4.60 6.60
C GLY A 34 8.57 4.79 5.57
N MET A 35 7.49 5.49 5.91
CA MET A 35 6.43 5.83 4.96
C MET A 35 6.90 6.83 3.89
N GLU A 36 7.66 7.85 4.27
CA GLU A 36 8.16 8.87 3.33
C GLU A 36 9.16 8.27 2.33
N ARG A 37 10.02 7.37 2.79
CA ARG A 37 11.08 6.78 1.96
C ARG A 37 10.66 5.53 1.20
N ASN A 38 9.47 5.02 1.45
CA ASN A 38 9.02 3.78 0.81
C ASN A 38 8.75 3.97 -0.68
N GLY A 39 9.58 3.35 -1.53
CA GLY A 39 9.47 3.44 -2.98
C GLY A 39 8.14 2.93 -3.55
N SER A 40 7.49 1.98 -2.88
CA SER A 40 6.18 1.48 -3.32
C SER A 40 5.08 2.53 -3.18
N LEU A 41 5.10 3.35 -2.10
CA LEU A 41 4.17 4.48 -1.95
C LEU A 41 4.44 5.57 -2.98
N GLY A 42 5.71 5.84 -3.28
CA GLY A 42 6.08 6.76 -4.36
C GLY A 42 5.58 6.30 -5.73
N LEU A 43 5.68 5.02 -6.04
CA LEU A 43 5.13 4.45 -7.28
C LEU A 43 3.60 4.57 -7.35
N GLU A 44 2.89 4.31 -6.26
CA GLU A 44 1.43 4.46 -6.23
C GLU A 44 0.99 5.93 -6.35
N GLN A 45 1.81 6.87 -5.90
CA GLN A 45 1.55 8.29 -6.12
C GLN A 45 1.65 8.65 -7.61
N VAL A 46 2.72 8.23 -8.28
CA VAL A 46 2.88 8.44 -9.74
C VAL A 46 1.75 7.75 -10.51
N ARG A 47 1.35 6.53 -10.11
CA ARG A 47 0.20 5.83 -10.72
C ARG A 47 -1.11 6.60 -10.58
N SER A 48 -1.32 7.31 -9.48
CA SER A 48 -2.53 8.11 -9.27
C SER A 48 -2.63 9.29 -10.25
N GLU A 49 -1.52 9.80 -10.78
CA GLU A 49 -1.49 10.90 -11.74
C GLU A 49 -2.01 10.51 -13.13
N ILE A 50 -2.16 9.20 -13.42
CA ILE A 50 -2.73 8.75 -14.69
C ILE A 50 -4.23 9.08 -14.81
N PHE A 51 -4.98 9.09 -13.69
CA PHE A 51 -6.43 9.27 -13.70
C PHE A 51 -6.88 10.62 -14.28
N PRO A 52 -6.30 11.78 -13.88
CA PRO A 52 -6.64 13.06 -14.51
C PRO A 52 -6.25 13.12 -15.98
N ILE A 53 -5.19 12.42 -16.41
CA ILE A 53 -4.79 12.34 -17.81
C ILE A 53 -5.85 11.58 -18.61
N LEU A 54 -6.22 10.38 -18.14
CA LEU A 54 -7.26 9.55 -18.78
C LEU A 54 -8.63 10.26 -18.83
N SER A 55 -8.99 10.98 -17.78
CA SER A 55 -10.22 11.77 -17.76
C SER A 55 -10.23 12.86 -18.84
N ARG A 56 -9.10 13.57 -19.01
CA ARG A 56 -8.97 14.57 -20.09
C ARG A 56 -8.99 13.94 -21.47
N GLU A 57 -8.42 12.75 -21.64
CA GLU A 57 -8.43 12.05 -22.92
C GLU A 57 -9.84 11.61 -23.34
N LYS A 58 -10.66 11.19 -22.40
CA LYS A 58 -12.07 10.86 -22.68
C LYS A 58 -12.86 12.09 -23.18
N TRP A 59 -12.61 13.27 -22.65
CA TRP A 59 -13.21 14.51 -23.16
C TRP A 59 -12.77 14.86 -24.58
N LYS A 60 -11.54 14.52 -24.99
CA LYS A 60 -11.04 14.78 -26.36
C LYS A 60 -11.84 14.07 -27.44
N GLN A 61 -12.59 13.02 -27.12
CA GLN A 61 -13.44 12.33 -28.10
C GLN A 61 -14.55 13.22 -28.64
N TYR A 62 -15.03 14.18 -27.83
CA TYR A 62 -16.05 15.15 -28.26
C TYR A 62 -15.48 16.40 -28.94
N LEU A 63 -14.16 16.55 -28.98
CA LEU A 63 -13.54 17.65 -29.71
C LEU A 63 -13.61 17.37 -31.22
N PRO A 64 -13.81 18.43 -32.02
CA PRO A 64 -13.74 18.30 -33.47
C PRO A 64 -12.38 17.75 -33.92
N LYS A 65 -12.41 16.68 -34.70
CA LYS A 65 -11.20 16.11 -35.31
C LYS A 65 -10.98 16.77 -36.66
N LEU A 66 -9.85 17.43 -36.80
CA LEU A 66 -9.43 18.07 -38.06
C LEU A 66 -8.47 17.12 -38.79
N GLY A 67 -8.71 16.91 -40.06
CA GLY A 67 -7.85 16.09 -40.92
C GLY A 67 -7.70 16.74 -42.28
N VAL A 68 -6.51 16.60 -42.88
CA VAL A 68 -6.26 16.94 -44.29
C VAL A 68 -6.26 15.63 -45.05
N HIS A 69 -7.15 15.51 -46.01
CA HIS A 69 -7.26 14.35 -46.87
C HIS A 69 -6.76 14.70 -48.24
N TYR A 70 -5.83 13.92 -48.75
CA TYR A 70 -5.37 13.96 -50.14
C TYR A 70 -5.82 12.68 -50.82
N PHE A 71 -6.33 12.82 -52.04
CA PHE A 71 -6.71 11.72 -52.87
C PHE A 71 -6.29 12.01 -54.32
N GLY A 72 -5.73 11.02 -54.98
CA GLY A 72 -5.36 11.12 -56.38
C GLY A 72 -5.69 9.84 -57.12
N ILE A 73 -6.19 9.97 -58.33
CA ILE A 73 -6.34 8.86 -59.29
C ILE A 73 -5.50 9.20 -60.50
N PHE A 74 -4.74 8.23 -60.95
CA PHE A 74 -4.02 8.29 -62.19
C PHE A 74 -4.34 7.01 -62.97
N SER A 75 -4.96 7.16 -64.14
CA SER A 75 -5.33 6.05 -65.00
C SER A 75 -4.72 6.25 -66.37
N LYS A 76 -3.87 5.32 -66.79
CA LYS A 76 -3.35 5.22 -68.15
C LYS A 76 -4.13 4.18 -68.94
N ASN A 77 -4.77 4.61 -69.99
CA ASN A 77 -5.40 3.70 -70.94
C ASN A 77 -4.77 3.89 -72.32
N PRO A 78 -4.21 2.84 -72.95
CA PRO A 78 -3.59 2.94 -74.30
C PRO A 78 -4.52 3.44 -75.37
N GLU A 79 -5.81 3.32 -75.17
CA GLU A 79 -6.85 3.66 -76.17
C GLU A 79 -7.62 4.93 -75.87
N GLN A 80 -7.33 5.57 -74.71
CA GLN A 80 -8.05 6.74 -74.21
C GLN A 80 -7.08 7.80 -73.64
N ILE A 81 -7.56 9.03 -73.48
CA ILE A 81 -6.78 10.10 -72.85
C ILE A 81 -6.50 9.73 -71.39
N ASP A 82 -5.23 9.84 -70.99
CA ASP A 82 -4.81 9.63 -69.60
C ASP A 82 -5.66 10.51 -68.65
N GLN A 83 -6.25 9.88 -67.63
CA GLN A 83 -7.07 10.58 -66.64
C GLN A 83 -6.24 10.76 -65.38
N GLU A 84 -6.05 12.02 -64.99
CA GLU A 84 -5.45 12.40 -63.74
C GLU A 84 -6.44 13.25 -62.94
N TYR A 85 -6.78 12.78 -61.73
CA TYR A 85 -7.64 13.51 -60.82
C TYR A 85 -6.97 13.64 -59.48
N ARG A 86 -7.02 14.84 -58.89
CA ARG A 86 -6.49 15.16 -57.56
C ARG A 86 -7.54 15.87 -56.75
N ASP A 87 -7.55 15.60 -55.45
CA ASP A 87 -8.48 16.15 -54.49
C ASP A 87 -7.76 16.37 -53.16
N VAL A 88 -7.87 17.58 -52.62
CA VAL A 88 -7.32 17.97 -51.32
C VAL A 88 -8.43 18.59 -50.49
N ARG A 89 -8.73 18.00 -49.34
CA ARG A 89 -9.81 18.45 -48.47
C ARG A 89 -9.32 18.62 -47.03
N LEU A 90 -9.73 19.71 -46.40
CA LEU A 90 -9.76 19.84 -44.97
C LEU A 90 -11.10 19.29 -44.49
N GLN A 91 -11.05 18.29 -43.63
CA GLN A 91 -12.23 17.64 -43.06
C GLN A 91 -12.30 17.87 -41.57
N ILE A 92 -13.47 18.18 -41.08
CA ILE A 92 -13.81 18.26 -39.67
C ILE A 92 -14.82 17.18 -39.35
N GLN A 93 -14.63 16.45 -38.28
CA GLN A 93 -15.57 15.45 -37.78
C GLN A 93 -15.78 15.65 -36.27
N GLN A 94 -17.00 15.60 -35.83
CA GLN A 94 -17.37 15.73 -34.43
C GLN A 94 -18.36 14.65 -34.05
N LEU A 95 -18.05 13.93 -32.99
CA LEU A 95 -18.98 13.02 -32.34
C LEU A 95 -19.98 13.85 -31.56
N LEU A 96 -21.27 13.78 -31.92
CA LEU A 96 -22.36 14.49 -31.24
C LEU A 96 -22.96 13.64 -30.13
N TYR A 97 -23.09 12.35 -30.38
CA TYR A 97 -23.68 11.40 -29.45
C TYR A 97 -23.04 10.02 -29.63
N ASP A 98 -22.64 9.38 -28.54
CA ASP A 98 -21.95 8.09 -28.54
C ASP A 98 -22.73 6.96 -27.84
N GLY A 99 -24.04 7.11 -27.69
CA GLY A 99 -24.85 6.13 -26.97
C GLY A 99 -24.64 6.15 -25.44
N GLY A 100 -23.98 7.21 -24.90
CA GLY A 100 -23.62 7.33 -23.50
C GLY A 100 -22.37 6.54 -23.09
N GLU A 101 -21.58 6.05 -24.07
CA GLU A 101 -20.36 5.27 -23.81
C GLU A 101 -19.31 6.10 -23.04
N THR A 102 -19.07 7.34 -23.48
CA THR A 102 -18.09 8.21 -22.79
C THR A 102 -18.48 8.49 -21.35
N GLU A 103 -19.76 8.66 -21.05
CA GLU A 103 -20.21 8.90 -19.67
C GLU A 103 -20.02 7.66 -18.79
N ARG A 104 -20.39 6.47 -19.29
CA ARG A 104 -20.13 5.21 -18.59
C ARG A 104 -18.63 4.96 -18.38
N GLU A 105 -17.80 5.27 -19.38
CA GLU A 105 -16.34 5.16 -19.25
C GLU A 105 -15.75 6.14 -18.21
N LYS A 106 -16.31 7.35 -18.07
CA LYS A 106 -15.94 8.25 -16.98
C LYS A 106 -16.31 7.69 -15.62
N GLN A 107 -17.53 7.18 -15.47
CA GLN A 107 -17.96 6.55 -14.21
C GLN A 107 -17.06 5.36 -13.84
N LYS A 108 -16.72 4.50 -14.79
CA LYS A 108 -15.75 3.42 -14.59
C LYS A 108 -14.39 3.96 -14.14
N LEU A 109 -13.92 5.05 -14.75
CA LEU A 109 -12.64 5.67 -14.41
C LEU A 109 -12.67 6.25 -12.98
N GLU A 110 -13.76 6.87 -12.57
CA GLU A 110 -13.94 7.37 -11.20
C GLU A 110 -13.92 6.23 -10.18
N ILE A 111 -14.64 5.14 -10.46
CA ILE A 111 -14.62 3.96 -9.58
C ILE A 111 -13.22 3.36 -9.52
N ARG A 112 -12.51 3.24 -10.64
CA ARG A 112 -11.11 2.76 -10.66
C ARG A 112 -10.19 3.66 -9.84
N LYS A 113 -10.39 4.98 -9.89
CA LYS A 113 -9.67 5.95 -9.04
C LYS A 113 -9.95 5.70 -7.55
N LEU A 114 -11.22 5.44 -7.18
CA LEU A 114 -11.59 5.12 -5.80
C LEU A 114 -10.99 3.79 -5.36
N ILE A 115 -11.05 2.74 -6.18
CA ILE A 115 -10.39 1.45 -5.90
C ILE A 115 -8.89 1.67 -5.63
N HIS A 116 -8.22 2.43 -6.50
CA HIS A 116 -6.81 2.74 -6.32
C HIS A 116 -6.52 3.50 -5.02
N SER A 117 -7.41 4.42 -4.61
CA SER A 117 -7.27 5.12 -3.33
C SER A 117 -7.35 4.18 -2.13
N GLU A 118 -8.26 3.19 -2.17
CA GLU A 118 -8.37 2.17 -1.12
C GLU A 118 -7.17 1.20 -1.14
N GLU A 119 -6.64 0.85 -2.31
CA GLU A 119 -5.39 0.08 -2.43
C GLU A 119 -4.18 0.81 -1.83
N LYS A 120 -4.09 2.12 -2.04
CA LYS A 120 -3.05 2.96 -1.42
C LYS A 120 -3.17 2.97 0.11
N LYS A 121 -4.40 3.00 0.66
CA LYS A 121 -4.62 2.87 2.11
C LYS A 121 -4.15 1.52 2.65
N LEU A 122 -4.53 0.41 2.00
CA LEU A 122 -4.09 -0.94 2.36
C LEU A 122 -2.56 -1.08 2.31
N LEU A 123 -1.92 -0.49 1.31
CA LEU A 123 -0.46 -0.48 1.22
C LEU A 123 0.17 0.31 2.38
N ARG A 124 -0.39 1.48 2.73
CA ARG A 124 0.04 2.25 3.90
C ARG A 124 -0.09 1.44 5.19
N GLU A 125 -1.21 0.79 5.41
CA GLU A 125 -1.43 -0.08 6.57
C GLU A 125 -0.41 -1.23 6.63
N LYS A 126 -0.14 -1.87 5.50
CA LYS A 126 0.86 -2.94 5.41
C LYS A 126 2.27 -2.45 5.77
N ILE A 127 2.68 -1.30 5.25
CA ILE A 127 3.99 -0.70 5.54
C ILE A 127 4.04 -0.29 7.01
N PHE A 128 3.01 0.39 7.51
CA PHE A 128 2.87 0.74 8.92
C PHE A 128 3.06 -0.48 9.83
N LYS A 129 2.33 -1.56 9.55
CA LYS A 129 2.41 -2.82 10.30
C LYS A 129 3.82 -3.39 10.27
N SER A 130 4.49 -3.44 9.11
CA SER A 130 5.84 -4.00 9.00
C SER A 130 6.87 -3.21 9.81
N ILE A 131 6.86 -1.88 9.73
CA ILE A 131 7.76 -1.02 10.49
C ILE A 131 7.51 -1.16 12.00
N SER A 132 6.24 -1.18 12.40
CA SER A 132 5.85 -1.32 13.81
C SER A 132 6.28 -2.65 14.41
N ILE A 133 6.12 -3.74 13.67
CA ILE A 133 6.58 -5.07 14.11
C ILE A 133 8.11 -5.11 14.22
N ALA A 134 8.84 -4.55 13.25
CA ALA A 134 10.30 -4.46 13.30
C ALA A 134 10.78 -3.63 14.50
N TYR A 135 10.11 -2.49 14.77
CA TYR A 135 10.38 -1.65 15.94
C TYR A 135 10.15 -2.41 17.26
N LEU A 136 9.02 -3.08 17.41
CA LEU A 136 8.70 -3.89 18.59
C LEU A 136 9.67 -5.05 18.77
N SER A 137 10.07 -5.71 17.69
CA SER A 137 11.09 -6.76 17.69
C SER A 137 12.43 -6.24 18.20
N PHE A 138 12.87 -5.09 17.69
CA PHE A 138 14.08 -4.43 18.18
C PHE A 138 13.99 -4.09 19.67
N GLN A 139 12.87 -3.49 20.13
CA GLN A 139 12.63 -3.16 21.54
C GLN A 139 12.72 -4.40 22.44
N LYS A 140 12.09 -5.50 22.04
CA LYS A 140 12.19 -6.78 22.75
C LYS A 140 13.64 -7.23 22.86
N ARG A 141 14.38 -7.24 21.73
CA ARG A 141 15.80 -7.68 21.72
C ARG A 141 16.69 -6.76 22.54
N GLN A 142 16.45 -5.46 22.51
CA GLN A 142 17.16 -4.49 23.36
C GLN A 142 16.93 -4.76 24.83
N LEU A 143 15.71 -5.09 25.23
CA LEU A 143 15.38 -5.40 26.62
C LEU A 143 16.05 -6.69 27.08
N VAL A 144 15.99 -7.74 26.28
CA VAL A 144 16.67 -9.01 26.57
C VAL A 144 18.19 -8.79 26.69
N ASP A 145 18.80 -8.06 25.77
CA ASP A 145 20.22 -7.72 25.82
C ASP A 145 20.59 -6.95 27.10
N SER A 146 19.75 -5.97 27.52
CA SER A 146 19.94 -5.24 28.77
C SER A 146 19.90 -6.15 29.99
N ILE A 147 18.99 -7.16 30.00
CA ILE A 147 18.94 -8.17 31.07
C ILE A 147 20.26 -8.98 31.11
N TYR A 148 20.77 -9.42 29.96
CA TYR A 148 22.05 -10.14 29.92
C TYR A 148 23.24 -9.27 30.34
N GLN A 149 23.27 -7.99 29.98
CA GLN A 149 24.31 -7.06 30.43
C GLN A 149 24.34 -6.94 31.96
N LEU A 150 23.18 -6.74 32.58
CA LEU A 150 23.06 -6.65 34.02
C LEU A 150 23.52 -7.94 34.73
N ARG A 151 23.17 -9.09 34.15
CA ARG A 151 23.60 -10.39 34.65
C ARG A 151 25.13 -10.56 34.53
N SER A 152 25.72 -10.11 33.42
CA SER A 152 27.15 -10.14 33.20
C SER A 152 27.93 -9.30 34.23
N GLU A 153 27.46 -8.10 34.55
CA GLU A 153 28.08 -7.23 35.56
C GLU A 153 28.06 -7.90 36.92
N ARG A 154 26.93 -8.45 37.32
CA ARG A 154 26.77 -9.18 38.58
C ARG A 154 27.68 -10.41 38.63
N TYR A 155 27.75 -11.18 37.57
CA TYR A 155 28.63 -12.34 37.46
C TYR A 155 30.11 -11.97 37.63
N LYS A 156 30.58 -10.86 37.05
CA LYS A 156 31.93 -10.36 37.22
C LYS A 156 32.24 -10.05 38.69
N LEU A 157 31.32 -9.43 39.40
CA LEU A 157 31.49 -9.13 40.84
C LEU A 157 31.55 -10.40 41.69
N GLU A 158 30.73 -11.40 41.37
CA GLU A 158 30.79 -12.70 42.06
C GLU A 158 32.05 -13.47 41.74
N GLN A 159 32.55 -13.45 40.52
CA GLN A 159 33.84 -14.04 40.19
C GLN A 159 35.02 -13.44 40.99
N GLN A 160 35.04 -12.13 41.15
CA GLN A 160 36.08 -11.46 41.95
C GLN A 160 36.03 -11.88 43.41
N LYS A 161 34.86 -12.00 43.99
CA LYS A 161 34.66 -12.49 45.37
C LYS A 161 35.25 -13.90 45.52
N ARG A 162 34.99 -14.78 44.58
CA ARG A 162 35.37 -16.19 44.60
C ARG A 162 36.79 -16.48 44.29
N LYS A 163 37.44 -15.68 43.46
CA LYS A 163 38.93 -15.80 43.35
C LYS A 163 39.55 -15.69 44.73
N LYS A 164 39.05 -14.78 45.56
CA LYS A 164 39.51 -14.63 46.94
C LYS A 164 39.15 -15.84 47.81
N GLU A 165 37.97 -16.42 47.65
CA GLU A 165 37.53 -17.63 48.37
C GLU A 165 38.34 -18.86 47.96
N MET A 166 38.73 -19.02 46.67
CA MET A 166 39.62 -20.08 46.19
C MET A 166 41.05 -19.90 46.74
N GLU A 167 41.58 -18.70 46.76
CA GLU A 167 42.88 -18.36 47.35
C GLU A 167 42.92 -18.71 48.83
N LEU A 168 41.76 -18.64 49.51
CA LEU A 168 41.61 -19.00 50.92
C LEU A 168 41.30 -20.50 51.13
N GLY A 169 41.20 -21.31 50.05
CA GLY A 169 40.90 -22.74 50.15
C GLY A 169 39.46 -23.11 50.51
N LEU A 170 38.54 -22.17 50.37
CA LEU A 170 37.13 -22.31 50.80
C LEU A 170 36.22 -22.92 49.74
N SER A 171 36.67 -23.19 48.50
CA SER A 171 35.85 -23.75 47.42
C SER A 171 36.30 -25.10 46.90
N SER A 172 35.38 -25.98 46.48
CA SER A 172 35.68 -27.30 45.95
C SER A 172 36.04 -27.26 44.45
N LYS A 173 36.89 -28.23 44.00
CA LYS A 173 37.31 -28.34 42.61
C LYS A 173 36.11 -28.64 41.66
N SER A 174 35.15 -29.42 42.10
CA SER A 174 33.97 -29.80 41.32
C SER A 174 33.03 -28.61 41.09
N GLU A 175 32.88 -27.71 42.05
CA GLU A 175 32.11 -26.46 41.88
C GLU A 175 32.74 -25.53 40.86
N SER A 176 34.09 -25.49 40.81
CA SER A 176 34.81 -24.69 39.84
C SER A 176 34.58 -25.17 38.39
N GLU A 177 34.53 -26.49 38.17
CA GLU A 177 34.30 -27.08 36.84
C GLU A 177 32.85 -26.87 36.36
N TRP A 178 31.86 -27.07 37.22
CA TRP A 178 30.46 -26.82 36.92
C TRP A 178 30.22 -25.36 36.51
N ARG A 179 30.88 -24.43 37.15
CA ARG A 179 30.78 -22.99 36.86
C ARG A 179 31.37 -22.64 35.50
N LYS A 180 32.43 -23.27 35.07
CA LYS A 180 32.99 -23.06 33.74
C LYS A 180 31.99 -23.43 32.66
N VAL A 181 31.28 -24.56 32.84
CA VAL A 181 30.22 -24.99 31.92
C VAL A 181 29.10 -23.93 31.89
N TRP A 182 28.64 -23.50 33.05
CA TRP A 182 27.59 -22.49 33.15
C TRP A 182 28.01 -21.12 32.56
N GLU A 183 29.26 -20.72 32.74
CA GLU A 183 29.83 -19.51 32.15
C GLU A 183 29.80 -19.58 30.61
N VAL A 184 30.22 -20.69 30.04
CA VAL A 184 30.20 -20.91 28.59
C VAL A 184 28.76 -20.85 28.04
N GLU A 185 27.80 -21.47 28.71
CA GLU A 185 26.39 -21.40 28.34
C GLU A 185 25.86 -19.98 28.41
N PHE A 186 26.17 -19.25 29.48
CA PHE A 186 25.78 -17.86 29.63
C PHE A 186 26.38 -16.98 28.54
N GLN A 187 27.70 -17.10 28.29
CA GLN A 187 28.35 -16.33 27.22
C GLN A 187 27.79 -16.65 25.85
N SER A 188 27.47 -17.91 25.57
CA SER A 188 26.80 -18.32 24.31
C SER A 188 25.45 -17.65 24.15
N LYS A 189 24.61 -17.69 25.19
CA LYS A 189 23.29 -17.03 25.18
C LYS A 189 23.41 -15.50 25.03
N TRP A 190 24.38 -14.88 25.68
CA TRP A 190 24.61 -13.45 25.57
C TRP A 190 25.05 -13.03 24.16
N ILE A 191 26.02 -13.74 23.56
CA ILE A 191 26.47 -13.53 22.17
C ILE A 191 25.27 -13.67 21.21
N HIS A 192 24.43 -14.68 21.43
CA HIS A 192 23.20 -14.86 20.65
C HIS A 192 22.25 -13.66 20.80
N SER A 193 22.04 -13.17 22.02
CA SER A 193 21.18 -12.01 22.30
C SER A 193 21.71 -10.74 21.63
N GLU A 194 23.02 -10.47 21.72
CA GLU A 194 23.65 -9.33 21.06
C GLU A 194 23.50 -9.41 19.52
N SER A 195 23.74 -10.59 18.97
CA SER A 195 23.58 -10.82 17.53
C SER A 195 22.12 -10.65 17.09
N ALA A 196 21.17 -11.17 17.86
CA ALA A 196 19.74 -11.02 17.59
C ALA A 196 19.30 -9.54 17.63
N LYS A 197 19.86 -8.74 18.54
CA LYS A 197 19.63 -7.29 18.58
C LYS A 197 20.19 -6.58 17.33
N LYS A 198 21.42 -6.94 16.90
CA LYS A 198 22.02 -6.40 15.67
C LYS A 198 21.20 -6.75 14.44
N LEU A 199 20.68 -7.97 14.36
CA LEU A 199 19.78 -8.38 13.26
C LEU A 199 18.46 -7.63 13.29
N ALA A 200 17.87 -7.44 14.46
CA ALA A 200 16.61 -6.71 14.58
C ALA A 200 16.72 -5.22 14.19
N ILE A 201 17.88 -4.59 14.44
CA ILE A 201 18.10 -3.21 13.98
C ILE A 201 18.27 -3.16 12.45
N LEU A 202 18.92 -4.16 11.84
CA LEU A 202 19.05 -4.25 10.38
C LEU A 202 17.68 -4.47 9.71
N ASP A 203 16.82 -5.30 10.30
CA ASP A 203 15.45 -5.49 9.83
C ASP A 203 14.66 -4.18 9.90
N LEU A 204 14.83 -3.40 10.95
CA LEU A 204 14.22 -2.07 11.07
C LEU A 204 14.76 -1.10 10.01
N TYR A 205 16.05 -1.07 9.72
CA TYR A 205 16.62 -0.28 8.63
C TYR A 205 16.01 -0.67 7.28
N GLN A 206 15.89 -1.96 7.02
CA GLN A 206 15.30 -2.48 5.79
C GLN A 206 13.83 -2.06 5.66
N THR A 207 13.03 -2.20 6.71
CA THR A 207 11.61 -1.82 6.69
C THR A 207 11.39 -0.33 6.53
N MET A 208 12.29 0.51 7.08
CA MET A 208 12.28 1.97 6.91
C MET A 208 12.91 2.43 5.59
N SER A 209 13.46 1.52 4.77
CA SER A 209 14.22 1.87 3.55
C SER A 209 15.39 2.83 3.83
N LEU A 210 16.09 2.62 4.95
CA LEU A 210 17.26 3.40 5.36
C LEU A 210 18.56 2.65 5.04
N ASP A 211 19.62 3.42 4.76
CA ASP A 211 20.98 2.87 4.65
C ASP A 211 21.45 2.41 6.05
N PRO A 212 21.90 1.14 6.21
CA PRO A 212 22.42 0.62 7.46
C PRO A 212 23.63 1.39 8.03
N ASN A 213 24.32 2.17 7.20
CA ASN A 213 25.48 2.99 7.61
C ASN A 213 25.07 4.29 8.33
N VAL A 214 23.81 4.69 8.28
CA VAL A 214 23.31 5.86 8.99
C VAL A 214 23.08 5.51 10.46
N PRO A 215 23.83 6.09 11.40
CA PRO A 215 23.65 5.78 12.82
C PRO A 215 22.29 6.31 13.30
N ILE A 216 21.45 5.42 13.82
CA ILE A 216 20.19 5.79 14.47
C ILE A 216 20.24 5.38 15.94
N SER A 217 19.74 6.25 16.80
CA SER A 217 19.48 5.95 18.21
C SER A 217 17.98 5.86 18.42
N LEU A 218 17.50 4.75 18.98
CA LEU A 218 16.08 4.51 19.19
C LEU A 218 15.70 4.75 20.65
N ALA A 219 14.56 5.39 20.88
CA ALA A 219 13.97 5.50 22.19
C ALA A 219 13.23 4.21 22.54
N GLY A 220 13.41 3.70 23.75
CA GLY A 220 12.61 2.59 24.26
C GLY A 220 11.14 3.02 24.43
N GLY A 221 10.21 2.14 24.07
CA GLY A 221 8.78 2.39 24.28
C GLY A 221 8.08 1.14 24.78
N PHE A 222 7.26 1.28 25.86
CA PHE A 222 6.47 0.21 26.44
C PHE A 222 5.10 0.73 26.83
N THR A 223 4.11 -0.17 26.85
CA THR A 223 2.75 0.21 27.23
C THR A 223 2.49 -0.06 28.72
N GLU A 224 1.74 0.83 29.37
CA GLU A 224 1.28 0.62 30.74
C GLU A 224 -0.07 -0.09 30.83
N ARG A 225 -0.86 -0.10 29.76
CA ARG A 225 -2.23 -0.62 29.79
C ARG A 225 -2.46 -1.61 28.66
N ILE A 226 -2.84 -2.81 29.05
CA ILE A 226 -3.39 -3.83 28.19
C ILE A 226 -4.88 -3.90 28.46
N ARG A 227 -5.73 -3.61 27.46
CA ARG A 227 -7.17 -3.73 27.55
C ARG A 227 -7.63 -4.95 26.75
N LEU A 228 -8.53 -5.74 27.34
CA LEU A 228 -9.17 -6.83 26.60
C LEU A 228 -10.08 -6.27 25.49
N PHE A 229 -10.11 -6.98 24.39
CA PHE A 229 -11.01 -6.74 23.28
C PHE A 229 -12.47 -7.03 23.69
N ASP A 230 -13.40 -6.14 23.30
CA ASP A 230 -14.83 -6.33 23.48
C ASP A 230 -15.51 -6.62 22.14
N PRO A 231 -15.88 -7.89 21.88
CA PRO A 231 -16.44 -8.28 20.58
C PRO A 231 -17.75 -7.57 20.24
N SER A 232 -18.53 -7.17 21.24
CA SER A 232 -19.86 -6.58 21.03
C SER A 232 -19.79 -5.14 20.54
N SER A 233 -18.83 -4.34 21.03
CA SER A 233 -18.66 -2.93 20.63
C SER A 233 -17.77 -2.78 19.40
N ASP A 234 -16.79 -3.66 19.24
CA ASP A 234 -15.74 -3.51 18.24
C ASP A 234 -16.16 -4.04 16.85
N GLN A 235 -17.02 -5.05 16.79
CA GLN A 235 -17.56 -5.57 15.51
C GLN A 235 -18.42 -4.56 14.73
N MET A 236 -19.15 -3.68 15.40
CA MET A 236 -20.00 -2.69 14.71
C MET A 236 -19.17 -1.64 13.96
N ILE A 237 -18.02 -1.23 14.50
CA ILE A 237 -17.14 -0.22 13.89
C ILE A 237 -16.43 -0.79 12.66
N VAL A 238 -16.07 -2.06 12.71
CA VAL A 238 -15.39 -2.80 11.65
C VAL A 238 -16.18 -2.83 10.33
N ASN A 239 -17.53 -2.76 10.40
CA ASN A 239 -18.38 -3.09 9.26
C ASN A 239 -18.38 -2.05 8.14
N GLU A 240 -18.07 -0.77 8.39
CA GLU A 240 -18.31 0.28 7.39
C GLU A 240 -17.04 0.90 6.79
N ASN A 241 -15.90 0.91 7.47
CA ASN A 241 -14.78 1.78 7.11
C ASN A 241 -13.49 1.09 6.63
N HIS A 242 -13.39 -0.24 6.67
CA HIS A 242 -12.13 -0.90 6.30
C HIS A 242 -11.87 -0.82 4.78
N PRO A 243 -10.66 -0.39 4.32
CA PRO A 243 -10.35 -0.17 2.91
C PRO A 243 -10.55 -1.42 2.04
N LEU A 244 -10.28 -2.63 2.56
CA LEU A 244 -10.50 -3.87 1.82
C LEU A 244 -11.98 -4.09 1.46
N ARG A 245 -12.90 -3.82 2.38
CA ARG A 245 -14.35 -3.97 2.14
C ARG A 245 -14.86 -2.92 1.16
N ARG A 246 -14.38 -1.68 1.29
CA ARG A 246 -14.70 -0.61 0.32
C ARG A 246 -14.20 -0.96 -1.07
N LYS A 247 -12.96 -1.44 -1.18
CA LYS A 247 -12.38 -1.90 -2.44
C LYS A 247 -13.24 -2.97 -3.11
N THR A 248 -13.59 -4.04 -2.39
CA THR A 248 -14.37 -5.16 -2.96
C THR A 248 -15.79 -4.73 -3.35
N ARG A 249 -16.42 -3.82 -2.62
CA ARG A 249 -17.70 -3.22 -3.00
C ARG A 249 -17.61 -2.40 -4.29
N LEU A 250 -16.58 -1.55 -4.40
CA LEU A 250 -16.30 -0.78 -5.62
C LEU A 250 -16.00 -1.68 -6.83
N GLN A 251 -15.39 -2.85 -6.61
CA GLN A 251 -15.18 -3.84 -7.68
C GLN A 251 -16.50 -4.41 -8.21
N ILE A 252 -17.52 -4.61 -7.35
CA ILE A 252 -18.86 -5.00 -7.80
C ILE A 252 -19.47 -3.87 -8.64
N GLU A 253 -19.44 -2.63 -8.16
CA GLU A 253 -19.96 -1.47 -8.88
C GLU A 253 -19.29 -1.30 -10.26
N LEU A 254 -17.98 -1.54 -10.34
CA LEU A 254 -17.25 -1.53 -11.61
C LEU A 254 -17.73 -2.63 -12.56
N ALA A 255 -17.89 -3.86 -12.05
CA ALA A 255 -18.34 -4.99 -12.86
C ALA A 255 -19.80 -4.81 -13.33
N GLU A 256 -20.68 -4.20 -12.52
CA GLU A 256 -22.06 -3.84 -12.90
C GLU A 256 -22.06 -2.81 -14.04
N LEU A 257 -21.22 -1.79 -13.97
CA LEU A 257 -21.08 -0.81 -15.07
C LEU A 257 -20.46 -1.43 -16.33
N GLU A 258 -19.59 -2.41 -16.21
CA GLU A 258 -19.04 -3.13 -17.36
C GLU A 258 -20.11 -3.98 -18.04
N GLU A 259 -20.96 -4.68 -17.29
CA GLU A 259 -22.12 -5.41 -17.83
C GLU A 259 -23.11 -4.45 -18.50
N GLU A 260 -23.52 -3.37 -17.82
CA GLU A 260 -24.42 -2.36 -18.37
C GLU A 260 -23.88 -1.73 -19.66
N SER A 261 -22.56 -1.51 -19.73
CA SER A 261 -21.92 -0.95 -20.92
C SER A 261 -22.08 -1.86 -22.14
N LEU A 262 -21.96 -3.17 -21.96
CA LEU A 262 -22.12 -4.15 -23.03
C LEU A 262 -23.60 -4.36 -23.42
N GLU A 263 -24.50 -4.31 -22.47
CA GLU A 263 -25.94 -4.36 -22.74
C GLU A 263 -26.41 -3.15 -23.53
N ASN A 264 -25.84 -1.97 -23.28
CA ASN A 264 -26.17 -0.71 -23.94
C ASN A 264 -25.38 -0.42 -25.24
N ASP A 265 -24.55 -1.34 -25.70
CA ASP A 265 -23.73 -1.19 -26.92
C ASP A 265 -24.58 -1.03 -28.22
N TRP A 266 -25.86 -1.41 -28.17
CA TRP A 266 -26.79 -1.22 -29.28
C TRP A 266 -27.20 0.24 -29.51
N LYS A 267 -26.96 1.16 -28.56
CA LYS A 267 -27.35 2.57 -28.70
C LYS A 267 -26.56 3.22 -29.84
N PRO A 268 -27.28 4.00 -30.71
CA PRO A 268 -26.66 4.59 -31.87
C PRO A 268 -25.62 5.66 -31.51
N LYS A 269 -24.60 5.77 -32.34
CA LYS A 269 -23.60 6.85 -32.31
C LYS A 269 -23.88 7.81 -33.46
N LEU A 270 -23.88 9.13 -33.18
CA LEU A 270 -24.13 10.18 -34.15
C LEU A 270 -22.87 11.01 -34.37
N VAL A 271 -22.41 11.08 -35.60
CA VAL A 271 -21.23 11.84 -36.04
C VAL A 271 -21.66 12.91 -37.04
N LEU A 272 -21.28 14.14 -36.79
CA LEU A 272 -21.38 15.24 -37.74
C LEU A 272 -20.02 15.50 -38.39
N GLY A 273 -20.02 15.68 -39.70
CA GLY A 273 -18.81 16.03 -40.43
C GLY A 273 -19.01 17.21 -41.37
N GLY A 274 -17.92 17.82 -41.76
CA GLY A 274 -17.89 18.83 -42.80
C GLY A 274 -16.55 18.79 -43.52
N TYR A 275 -16.54 19.27 -44.75
CA TYR A 275 -15.31 19.35 -45.53
C TYR A 275 -15.30 20.57 -46.42
N VAL A 276 -14.12 21.10 -46.68
CA VAL A 276 -13.82 22.15 -47.65
C VAL A 276 -12.52 21.82 -48.35
N GLY A 277 -12.47 22.01 -49.64
CA GLY A 277 -11.27 21.66 -50.38
C GLY A 277 -11.30 22.11 -51.82
N LYS A 278 -10.32 21.60 -52.57
CA LYS A 278 -10.21 21.79 -54.02
C LYS A 278 -9.91 20.50 -54.73
N ASN A 279 -10.51 20.34 -55.90
CA ASN A 279 -10.21 19.22 -56.76
C ASN A 279 -9.95 19.67 -58.23
N GLY A 280 -9.52 18.75 -59.04
CA GLY A 280 -9.31 19.04 -60.46
C GLY A 280 -8.69 17.89 -61.22
N ASN A 281 -8.85 17.94 -62.55
CA ASN A 281 -8.21 17.02 -63.48
C ASN A 281 -6.85 17.61 -63.88
N GLY A 282 -5.79 16.85 -63.65
CA GLY A 282 -4.42 17.27 -63.95
C GLY A 282 -3.63 17.73 -62.75
N GLY A 283 -2.57 18.52 -62.97
CA GLY A 283 -1.64 18.99 -61.94
C GLY A 283 -2.13 20.14 -61.11
N PHE A 284 -1.31 20.61 -60.17
CA PHE A 284 -1.57 21.81 -59.39
C PHE A 284 -1.37 23.07 -60.26
N PRO A 285 -2.16 24.17 -60.00
CA PRO A 285 -3.14 24.35 -58.93
C PRO A 285 -4.49 23.74 -59.25
N LEU A 286 -5.15 23.17 -58.20
CA LEU A 286 -6.52 22.63 -58.29
C LEU A 286 -7.53 23.78 -58.43
N GLN A 287 -8.47 23.67 -59.38
CA GLN A 287 -9.34 24.79 -59.77
C GLN A 287 -10.72 24.75 -59.17
N ASN A 288 -11.29 23.56 -58.96
CA ASN A 288 -12.68 23.42 -58.50
C ASN A 288 -12.78 23.47 -57.00
N GLU A 289 -13.60 24.27 -56.43
CA GLU A 289 -13.88 24.33 -55.01
C GLU A 289 -14.98 23.33 -54.63
N ILE A 290 -14.76 22.65 -53.56
CA ILE A 290 -15.72 21.68 -52.98
C ILE A 290 -15.87 21.93 -51.50
N TYR A 291 -17.12 21.87 -51.02
CA TYR A 291 -17.44 21.91 -49.62
C TYR A 291 -18.73 21.14 -49.34
N GLY A 292 -18.91 20.67 -48.14
CA GLY A 292 -20.11 19.90 -47.79
C GLY A 292 -20.19 19.51 -46.33
N LEU A 293 -21.34 18.98 -46.00
CA LEU A 293 -21.69 18.48 -44.68
C LEU A 293 -22.00 17.00 -44.76
N SER A 294 -21.70 16.25 -43.69
CA SER A 294 -22.03 14.83 -43.56
C SER A 294 -22.64 14.52 -42.19
N VAL A 295 -23.60 13.63 -42.18
CA VAL A 295 -24.18 13.09 -40.94
C VAL A 295 -24.06 11.57 -41.00
N GLY A 296 -23.38 10.98 -40.03
CA GLY A 296 -23.21 9.54 -39.91
C GLY A 296 -23.93 9.01 -38.66
N VAL A 297 -24.60 7.88 -38.84
CA VAL A 297 -25.24 7.11 -37.73
C VAL A 297 -24.64 5.72 -37.76
N GLN A 298 -24.18 5.27 -36.59
CA GLN A 298 -23.63 3.90 -36.40
C GLN A 298 -24.37 3.23 -35.25
N ALA A 299 -24.76 1.98 -35.40
CA ALA A 299 -25.36 1.17 -34.34
C ALA A 299 -24.91 -0.29 -34.47
N ASN A 300 -24.88 -0.99 -33.34
CA ASN A 300 -24.59 -2.41 -33.29
C ASN A 300 -25.78 -3.16 -32.67
N LEU A 301 -26.48 -3.96 -33.46
CA LEU A 301 -27.66 -4.71 -33.05
C LEU A 301 -27.35 -6.21 -33.01
N GLY A 302 -27.05 -6.76 -31.84
CA GLY A 302 -26.90 -8.21 -31.67
C GLY A 302 -25.71 -8.83 -32.41
N GLY A 303 -24.64 -8.03 -32.65
CA GLY A 303 -23.46 -8.48 -33.41
C GLY A 303 -23.57 -8.16 -34.90
N THR A 304 -24.62 -7.47 -35.34
CA THR A 304 -24.78 -6.91 -36.68
C THR A 304 -24.50 -5.41 -36.61
N SER A 305 -23.50 -4.94 -37.35
CA SER A 305 -23.19 -3.51 -37.42
C SER A 305 -24.09 -2.85 -38.47
N PHE A 306 -24.60 -1.68 -38.14
CA PHE A 306 -25.35 -0.82 -39.00
C PHE A 306 -24.67 0.55 -39.09
N GLN A 307 -24.40 1.00 -40.31
CA GLN A 307 -23.83 2.31 -40.55
C GLN A 307 -24.59 2.97 -41.69
N SER A 308 -25.02 4.21 -41.46
CA SER A 308 -25.62 5.09 -42.46
C SER A 308 -24.87 6.41 -42.48
N ASN A 309 -24.53 6.90 -43.65
CA ASN A 309 -23.89 8.18 -43.84
C ASN A 309 -24.58 8.94 -44.97
N THR A 310 -25.01 10.15 -44.65
CA THR A 310 -25.60 11.10 -45.61
C THR A 310 -24.64 12.27 -45.75
N GLN A 311 -24.27 12.58 -46.98
CA GLN A 311 -23.33 13.64 -47.32
C GLN A 311 -23.96 14.56 -48.37
N ASN A 312 -24.04 15.86 -48.08
CA ASN A 312 -24.43 16.89 -49.01
C ASN A 312 -23.26 17.79 -49.28
N GLY A 313 -22.95 18.03 -50.55
CA GLY A 313 -21.82 18.85 -50.96
C GLY A 313 -22.12 19.67 -52.20
N ILE A 314 -21.36 20.75 -52.34
CA ILE A 314 -21.41 21.63 -53.52
C ILE A 314 -20.04 21.63 -54.18
N GLN A 315 -20.08 21.49 -55.52
CA GLN A 315 -18.91 21.64 -56.36
C GLN A 315 -19.07 22.86 -57.26
N SER A 316 -18.11 23.77 -57.27
CA SER A 316 -18.27 25.04 -57.99
C SER A 316 -18.27 24.89 -59.49
N GLU A 317 -17.31 24.17 -60.06
CA GLU A 317 -17.13 24.00 -61.50
C GLU A 317 -16.56 22.64 -61.84
N GLY A 318 -16.70 22.24 -63.12
CA GLY A 318 -16.09 21.04 -63.63
C GLY A 318 -16.65 19.71 -63.11
N ASN A 319 -16.17 18.63 -63.66
CA ASN A 319 -16.49 17.28 -63.17
C ASN A 319 -15.49 16.87 -62.10
N GLY A 320 -15.97 16.33 -61.02
CA GLY A 320 -15.18 15.84 -59.92
C GLY A 320 -15.47 14.38 -59.60
N ILE A 321 -14.83 13.91 -58.55
CA ILE A 321 -15.06 12.58 -58.01
C ILE A 321 -15.37 12.72 -56.52
N GLN A 322 -16.51 12.21 -56.12
CA GLN A 322 -16.91 12.12 -54.70
C GLN A 322 -16.64 10.70 -54.18
N ARG A 323 -15.96 10.62 -53.05
CA ARG A 323 -15.75 9.33 -52.39
C ARG A 323 -16.95 9.05 -51.48
N ILE A 324 -17.63 7.97 -51.75
CA ILE A 324 -18.74 7.51 -50.91
C ILE A 324 -18.23 6.30 -50.11
N PRO A 325 -18.28 6.36 -48.77
CA PRO A 325 -17.90 5.23 -47.94
C PRO A 325 -18.62 3.96 -48.36
N GLY A 326 -17.88 2.89 -48.62
CA GLY A 326 -18.42 1.60 -49.05
C GLY A 326 -18.65 1.42 -50.55
N TYR A 327 -18.67 2.52 -51.35
CA TYR A 327 -18.95 2.45 -52.80
C TYR A 327 -17.80 2.93 -53.68
N GLY A 328 -16.76 3.44 -53.11
CA GLY A 328 -15.62 3.97 -53.83
C GLY A 328 -15.87 5.35 -54.47
N PRO A 329 -14.99 5.76 -55.42
CA PRO A 329 -15.10 7.06 -56.08
C PRO A 329 -16.25 7.06 -57.09
N GLN A 330 -17.12 8.06 -57.02
CA GLN A 330 -18.23 8.29 -57.96
C GLN A 330 -18.02 9.61 -58.68
N PRO A 331 -18.26 9.70 -60.00
CA PRO A 331 -18.22 10.96 -60.74
C PRO A 331 -19.35 11.89 -60.32
N VAL A 332 -19.03 13.17 -60.17
CA VAL A 332 -19.96 14.22 -59.81
C VAL A 332 -19.79 15.41 -60.74
N GLY A 333 -20.91 16.04 -61.12
CA GLY A 333 -20.90 17.27 -61.88
C GLY A 333 -20.90 18.53 -61.00
N PRO A 334 -20.84 19.71 -61.62
CA PRO A 334 -20.97 20.97 -60.91
C PRO A 334 -22.38 21.12 -60.32
N GLY A 335 -22.45 21.85 -59.19
CA GLY A 335 -23.69 22.10 -58.46
C GLY A 335 -23.81 21.30 -57.16
N GLU A 336 -25.02 21.17 -56.67
CA GLU A 336 -25.36 20.46 -55.43
C GLU A 336 -25.40 18.94 -55.66
N ASN A 337 -24.67 18.21 -54.86
CA ASN A 337 -24.55 16.76 -54.90
C ASN A 337 -24.95 16.18 -53.54
N SER A 338 -25.89 15.27 -53.49
CA SER A 338 -26.33 14.56 -52.28
C SER A 338 -26.04 13.08 -52.43
N PHE A 339 -25.36 12.50 -51.44
CA PHE A 339 -25.03 11.06 -51.41
C PHE A 339 -25.55 10.49 -50.10
N GLN A 340 -26.17 9.33 -50.21
CA GLN A 340 -26.52 8.53 -49.06
C GLN A 340 -25.92 7.13 -49.24
N SER A 341 -25.19 6.68 -48.24
CA SER A 341 -24.63 5.34 -48.21
C SER A 341 -25.05 4.64 -46.93
N GLY A 342 -25.28 3.36 -47.00
CA GLY A 342 -25.54 2.51 -45.86
C GLY A 342 -24.79 1.18 -45.99
N SER A 343 -24.32 0.66 -44.89
CA SER A 343 -23.76 -0.68 -44.85
C SER A 343 -24.34 -1.45 -43.67
N ILE A 344 -24.58 -2.72 -43.87
CA ILE A 344 -25.02 -3.66 -42.84
C ILE A 344 -23.99 -4.76 -42.82
N GLY A 345 -23.22 -4.85 -41.76
CA GLY A 345 -22.26 -5.94 -41.54
C GLY A 345 -22.95 -7.05 -40.74
N LEU A 346 -23.28 -8.14 -41.44
CA LEU A 346 -23.86 -9.29 -40.75
C LEU A 346 -22.76 -10.07 -40.05
N PHE A 347 -22.96 -10.40 -38.78
CA PHE A 347 -22.01 -11.17 -37.96
C PHE A 347 -20.64 -10.51 -37.75
N ASP A 348 -20.57 -9.18 -37.76
CA ASP A 348 -19.31 -8.43 -37.57
C ASP A 348 -18.69 -8.66 -36.20
N ASP A 349 -19.50 -8.87 -35.15
CA ASP A 349 -19.03 -9.19 -33.81
C ASP A 349 -19.58 -10.52 -33.29
N LEU A 350 -19.03 -11.62 -33.83
CA LEU A 350 -19.33 -12.97 -33.37
C LEU A 350 -18.91 -13.21 -31.90
N GLY A 351 -17.99 -12.38 -31.38
CA GLY A 351 -17.51 -12.44 -30.00
C GLY A 351 -18.43 -11.75 -29.00
N ARG A 352 -19.47 -11.02 -29.39
CA ARG A 352 -20.33 -10.22 -28.51
C ARG A 352 -20.98 -11.05 -27.41
N ASN A 353 -21.53 -12.19 -27.73
CA ASN A 353 -22.16 -13.08 -26.76
C ASN A 353 -21.13 -13.59 -25.73
N LYS A 354 -19.91 -13.85 -26.17
CA LYS A 354 -18.82 -14.21 -25.27
C LYS A 354 -18.45 -13.04 -24.35
N LYS A 355 -18.33 -11.81 -24.87
CA LYS A 355 -18.04 -10.62 -24.07
C LYS A 355 -19.11 -10.38 -22.98
N ILE A 356 -20.39 -10.54 -23.35
CA ILE A 356 -21.51 -10.42 -22.38
C ILE A 356 -21.42 -11.52 -21.33
N PHE A 357 -21.15 -12.76 -21.74
CA PHE A 357 -20.99 -13.88 -20.81
C PHE A 357 -19.78 -13.66 -19.88
N ASP A 358 -18.63 -13.25 -20.42
CA ASP A 358 -17.42 -12.97 -19.63
C ASP A 358 -17.67 -11.84 -18.62
N SER A 359 -18.43 -10.81 -19.00
CA SER A 359 -18.82 -9.71 -18.10
C SER A 359 -19.73 -10.20 -16.98
N LYS A 360 -20.74 -11.03 -17.30
CA LYS A 360 -21.61 -11.66 -16.26
C LYS A 360 -20.81 -12.55 -15.31
N MET A 361 -19.87 -13.32 -15.83
CA MET A 361 -18.95 -14.11 -15.00
C MET A 361 -18.08 -13.23 -14.12
N SER A 362 -17.56 -12.12 -14.63
CA SER A 362 -16.79 -11.15 -13.85
C SER A 362 -17.62 -10.53 -12.71
N LEU A 363 -18.89 -10.19 -12.96
CA LEU A 363 -19.79 -9.70 -11.91
C LEU A 363 -20.08 -10.76 -10.84
N LEU A 364 -20.36 -11.99 -11.24
CA LEU A 364 -20.58 -13.09 -10.30
C LEU A 364 -19.32 -13.37 -9.47
N GLN A 365 -18.14 -13.32 -10.10
CA GLN A 365 -16.86 -13.44 -9.41
C GLN A 365 -16.66 -12.32 -8.40
N ALA A 366 -16.90 -11.06 -8.78
CA ALA A 366 -16.77 -9.92 -7.88
C ALA A 366 -17.73 -10.04 -6.66
N LYS A 367 -18.97 -10.51 -6.86
CA LYS A 367 -19.92 -10.80 -5.78
C LYS A 367 -19.47 -11.95 -4.87
N ALA A 368 -18.89 -13.00 -5.46
CA ALA A 368 -18.32 -14.11 -4.70
C ALA A 368 -17.10 -13.68 -3.88
N ASP A 369 -16.19 -12.90 -4.48
CA ASP A 369 -15.00 -12.36 -3.83
C ASP A 369 -15.36 -11.42 -2.68
N TRP A 370 -16.38 -10.57 -2.84
CA TRP A 370 -16.89 -9.74 -1.77
C TRP A 370 -17.42 -10.59 -0.60
N LYS A 371 -18.24 -11.60 -0.86
CA LYS A 371 -18.76 -12.49 0.17
C LYS A 371 -17.64 -13.25 0.88
N GLN A 372 -16.66 -13.75 0.13
CA GLN A 372 -15.49 -14.43 0.68
C GLN A 372 -14.64 -13.47 1.52
N SER A 373 -14.48 -12.23 1.06
CA SER A 373 -13.77 -11.17 1.80
C SER A 373 -14.45 -10.86 3.13
N GLU A 374 -15.79 -10.80 3.18
CA GLU A 374 -16.53 -10.62 4.44
C GLU A 374 -16.30 -11.77 5.42
N ILE A 375 -16.45 -13.01 4.95
CA ILE A 375 -16.21 -14.19 5.78
C ILE A 375 -14.78 -14.21 6.31
N SER A 376 -13.81 -13.96 5.44
CA SER A 376 -12.39 -13.89 5.80
C SER A 376 -12.13 -12.80 6.84
N PHE A 377 -12.72 -11.63 6.67
CA PHE A 377 -12.57 -10.51 7.58
C PHE A 377 -13.10 -10.82 8.99
N PHE A 378 -14.31 -11.34 9.09
CA PHE A 378 -14.88 -11.78 10.39
C PHE A 378 -14.06 -12.90 11.03
N SER A 379 -13.59 -13.85 10.22
CA SER A 379 -12.72 -14.93 10.70
C SER A 379 -11.39 -14.38 11.24
N GLN A 380 -10.80 -13.38 10.58
CA GLN A 380 -9.57 -12.72 11.06
C GLN A 380 -9.79 -11.99 12.38
N VAL A 381 -10.86 -11.21 12.51
CA VAL A 381 -11.18 -10.51 13.77
C VAL A 381 -11.33 -11.50 14.91
N HIS A 382 -12.11 -12.58 14.69
CA HIS A 382 -12.32 -13.60 15.72
C HIS A 382 -11.04 -14.37 16.08
N SER A 383 -10.21 -14.67 15.09
CA SER A 383 -8.89 -15.29 15.31
C SER A 383 -7.97 -14.40 16.15
N ILE A 384 -7.98 -13.08 15.88
CA ILE A 384 -7.21 -12.11 16.66
C ILE A 384 -7.73 -12.01 18.10
N GLU A 385 -9.05 -12.01 18.29
CA GLU A 385 -9.68 -12.03 19.62
C GLU A 385 -9.22 -13.24 20.45
N ILE A 386 -9.33 -14.44 19.89
CA ILE A 386 -8.88 -15.65 20.56
C ILE A 386 -7.39 -15.56 20.92
N LYS A 387 -6.56 -15.09 20.00
CA LYS A 387 -5.13 -14.96 20.19
C LYS A 387 -4.77 -13.90 21.25
N LEU A 388 -5.48 -12.78 21.28
CA LEU A 388 -5.28 -11.75 22.32
C LEU A 388 -5.65 -12.29 23.71
N HIS A 389 -6.74 -13.03 23.80
CA HIS A 389 -7.14 -13.66 25.06
C HIS A 389 -6.11 -14.70 25.55
N GLU A 390 -5.64 -15.57 24.65
CA GLU A 390 -4.58 -16.53 24.94
C GLU A 390 -3.29 -15.84 25.42
N LEU A 391 -2.85 -14.80 24.70
CA LEU A 391 -1.61 -14.08 25.02
C LEU A 391 -1.72 -13.34 26.36
N TYR A 392 -2.88 -12.78 26.66
CA TYR A 392 -3.15 -12.13 27.94
C TYR A 392 -3.12 -13.14 29.11
N GLN A 393 -3.72 -14.31 28.93
CA GLN A 393 -3.66 -15.37 29.94
C GLN A 393 -2.22 -15.86 30.12
N LYS A 394 -1.48 -16.12 29.05
CA LYS A 394 -0.07 -16.50 29.12
C LYS A 394 0.79 -15.46 29.83
N TYR A 395 0.57 -14.18 29.53
CA TYR A 395 1.27 -13.08 30.20
C TYR A 395 1.03 -13.11 31.71
N ASN A 396 -0.20 -13.23 32.16
CA ASN A 396 -0.54 -13.29 33.59
C ASN A 396 0.07 -14.52 34.27
N LEU A 397 0.00 -15.70 33.65
CA LEU A 397 0.60 -16.92 34.19
C LEU A 397 2.13 -16.79 34.34
N TYR A 398 2.81 -16.27 33.31
CA TYR A 398 4.25 -16.06 33.39
C TYR A 398 4.64 -14.95 34.37
N LEU A 399 3.79 -13.94 34.54
CA LEU A 399 3.99 -12.88 35.53
C LEU A 399 3.93 -13.45 36.96
N GLU A 400 2.92 -14.28 37.26
CA GLU A 400 2.80 -14.97 38.55
C GLU A 400 3.95 -15.94 38.78
N SER A 401 4.32 -16.74 37.80
CA SER A 401 5.46 -17.66 37.86
C SER A 401 6.76 -16.89 38.13
N THR A 402 7.01 -15.80 37.42
CA THR A 402 8.20 -14.98 37.60
C THR A 402 8.25 -14.32 38.99
N LYS A 403 7.11 -13.83 39.51
CA LYS A 403 7.00 -13.32 40.88
C LYS A 403 7.30 -14.42 41.91
N SER A 404 6.80 -15.65 41.69
CA SER A 404 7.08 -16.80 42.55
C SER A 404 8.56 -17.16 42.53
N ASN A 405 9.18 -17.26 41.35
CA ASN A 405 10.61 -17.54 41.21
C ASN A 405 11.46 -16.45 41.91
N LEU A 406 11.07 -15.18 41.81
CA LEU A 406 11.75 -14.09 42.49
C LEU A 406 11.68 -14.22 44.01
N ASN A 407 10.51 -14.56 44.56
CA ASN A 407 10.33 -14.77 45.98
C ASN A 407 11.16 -16.00 46.47
N GLN A 408 11.17 -17.08 45.72
CA GLN A 408 11.99 -18.24 45.99
C GLN A 408 13.49 -17.92 45.96
N HIS A 409 13.92 -17.14 44.95
CA HIS A 409 15.31 -16.68 44.86
C HIS A 409 15.70 -15.81 46.07
N ARG A 410 14.81 -14.95 46.57
CA ARG A 410 15.04 -14.16 47.79
C ARG A 410 15.23 -15.05 49.02
N SER A 411 14.40 -16.07 49.20
CA SER A 411 14.54 -17.06 50.27
C SER A 411 15.89 -17.77 50.18
N LYS A 412 16.20 -18.31 49.00
CA LYS A 412 17.47 -19.02 48.74
C LYS A 412 18.69 -18.10 48.90
N ARG A 413 18.58 -16.81 48.66
CA ARG A 413 19.66 -15.83 48.94
C ARG A 413 19.96 -15.74 50.40
N GLU A 414 18.96 -15.69 51.26
CA GLU A 414 19.18 -15.64 52.73
C GLU A 414 19.70 -16.98 53.25
N GLU A 415 19.21 -18.10 52.77
CA GLU A 415 19.71 -19.43 53.12
C GLU A 415 21.16 -19.63 52.70
N ASN A 416 21.55 -19.12 51.53
CA ASN A 416 22.94 -19.16 51.06
C ASN A 416 23.86 -18.28 51.93
N LYS A 417 23.40 -17.10 52.37
CA LYS A 417 24.16 -16.25 53.32
C LYS A 417 24.40 -16.96 54.66
N GLN A 418 23.46 -17.80 55.06
CA GLN A 418 23.57 -18.61 56.28
C GLN A 418 24.34 -19.93 56.08
N GLY A 419 24.76 -20.22 54.85
CA GLY A 419 25.48 -21.46 54.53
C GLY A 419 24.56 -22.71 54.51
N LEU A 420 23.24 -22.54 54.49
CA LEU A 420 22.26 -23.64 54.53
C LEU A 420 22.08 -24.35 53.19
N ILE A 421 22.32 -23.67 52.06
CA ILE A 421 22.23 -24.22 50.73
C ILE A 421 23.56 -24.04 49.97
N SER A 422 23.76 -24.91 48.97
CA SER A 422 24.89 -24.79 48.08
C SER A 422 24.73 -23.57 47.16
N GLU A 423 25.84 -23.03 46.74
CA GLU A 423 25.84 -21.93 45.81
C GLU A 423 25.27 -22.33 44.43
N ILE A 424 25.42 -23.60 44.05
CA ILE A 424 24.83 -24.12 42.82
C ILE A 424 23.28 -23.97 42.86
N GLU A 425 22.67 -24.29 43.99
CA GLU A 425 21.20 -24.10 44.16
C GLU A 425 20.79 -22.63 44.14
N TYR A 426 21.60 -21.75 44.71
CA TYR A 426 21.39 -20.31 44.63
C TYR A 426 21.47 -19.80 43.19
N LEU A 427 22.50 -20.17 42.41
CA LEU A 427 22.63 -19.77 41.01
C LEU A 427 21.55 -20.35 40.11
N LYS A 428 21.08 -21.59 40.36
CA LYS A 428 19.93 -22.16 39.66
C LYS A 428 18.66 -21.35 39.90
N SER A 429 18.41 -20.91 41.13
CA SER A 429 17.25 -20.07 41.41
C SER A 429 17.31 -18.71 40.73
N GLU A 430 18.51 -18.17 40.53
CA GLU A 430 18.70 -16.95 39.76
C GLU A 430 18.41 -17.18 38.26
N GLU A 431 18.87 -18.31 37.70
CA GLU A 431 18.56 -18.70 36.32
C GLU A 431 17.06 -18.84 36.09
N GLU A 432 16.30 -19.40 37.04
CA GLU A 432 14.85 -19.55 36.97
C GLU A 432 14.14 -18.18 36.90
N VAL A 433 14.64 -17.15 37.59
CA VAL A 433 14.12 -15.78 37.46
C VAL A 433 14.37 -15.21 36.07
N PHE A 434 15.57 -15.42 35.51
CA PHE A 434 15.89 -14.95 34.14
C PHE A 434 15.04 -15.61 33.08
N VAL A 435 14.93 -16.93 33.14
CA VAL A 435 14.07 -17.71 32.21
C VAL A 435 12.63 -17.22 32.32
N GLY A 436 12.16 -16.98 33.56
CA GLY A 436 10.83 -16.40 33.79
C GLY A 436 10.65 -15.03 33.13
N LEU A 437 11.64 -14.14 33.21
CA LEU A 437 11.60 -12.83 32.58
C LEU A 437 11.59 -12.94 31.04
N GLU A 438 12.42 -13.79 30.46
CA GLU A 438 12.43 -14.03 29.00
C GLU A 438 11.08 -14.57 28.51
N LEU A 439 10.53 -15.56 29.24
CA LEU A 439 9.22 -16.14 28.92
C LEU A 439 8.07 -15.12 29.06
N LEU A 440 8.17 -14.17 29.98
CA LEU A 440 7.19 -13.09 30.16
C LEU A 440 7.20 -12.08 29.01
N LEU A 441 8.37 -11.77 28.47
CA LEU A 441 8.51 -10.80 27.38
C LEU A 441 7.88 -11.28 26.08
N GLU A 442 7.91 -12.58 25.78
CA GLU A 442 7.38 -13.13 24.53
C GLU A 442 5.88 -12.84 24.35
N PRO A 443 4.97 -13.30 25.25
CA PRO A 443 3.54 -13.02 25.10
C PRO A 443 3.21 -11.52 25.20
N TYR A 444 4.00 -10.76 25.94
CA TYR A 444 3.84 -9.30 26.05
C TYR A 444 4.00 -8.60 24.68
N PHE A 445 5.11 -8.81 24.00
CA PHE A 445 5.35 -8.20 22.69
C PHE A 445 4.45 -8.78 21.60
N GLN A 446 4.13 -10.07 21.67
CA GLN A 446 3.15 -10.68 20.76
C GLN A 446 1.76 -10.10 20.97
N TYR A 447 1.36 -9.80 22.21
CA TYR A 447 0.09 -9.14 22.50
C TYR A 447 0.02 -7.76 21.82
N ILE A 448 1.04 -6.92 21.99
CA ILE A 448 1.07 -5.59 21.39
C ILE A 448 1.01 -5.68 19.85
N SER A 449 1.76 -6.58 19.24
CA SER A 449 1.76 -6.75 17.77
C SER A 449 0.42 -7.25 17.24
N THR A 450 -0.26 -8.12 18.00
CA THR A 450 -1.60 -8.64 17.66
C THR A 450 -2.67 -7.57 17.89
N ALA A 451 -2.57 -6.78 18.96
CA ALA A 451 -3.46 -5.65 19.21
C ALA A 451 -3.30 -4.54 18.17
N LEU A 452 -2.09 -4.29 17.69
CA LEU A 452 -1.83 -3.40 16.56
C LEU A 452 -2.58 -3.85 15.30
N GLU A 453 -2.55 -5.15 15.02
CA GLU A 453 -3.29 -5.73 13.89
C GLU A 453 -4.80 -5.49 14.03
N LEU A 454 -5.34 -5.67 15.24
CA LEU A 454 -6.74 -5.38 15.54
C LEU A 454 -7.08 -3.91 15.29
N VAL A 455 -6.25 -2.99 15.83
CA VAL A 455 -6.44 -1.54 15.69
C VAL A 455 -6.49 -1.12 14.22
N LEU A 456 -5.61 -1.67 13.38
CA LEU A 456 -5.62 -1.42 11.93
C LEU A 456 -6.89 -1.97 11.27
N LEU A 457 -7.34 -3.18 11.64
CA LEU A 457 -8.58 -3.76 11.12
C LEU A 457 -9.83 -2.97 11.53
N LEU A 458 -9.82 -2.37 12.72
CA LEU A 458 -10.89 -1.51 13.20
C LEU A 458 -10.85 -0.12 12.56
N GLY A 459 -9.74 0.26 11.92
CA GLY A 459 -9.53 1.61 11.37
C GLY A 459 -9.31 2.67 12.45
N GLU A 460 -8.90 2.26 13.67
CA GLU A 460 -8.55 3.19 14.75
C GLU A 460 -7.15 3.77 14.56
N ASN A 461 -6.88 4.90 15.22
CA ASN A 461 -5.54 5.50 15.19
C ASN A 461 -4.54 4.60 15.93
N PRO A 462 -3.52 4.06 15.26
CA PRO A 462 -2.58 3.16 15.89
C PRO A 462 -1.69 3.82 16.95
N PHE A 463 -1.54 5.14 16.94
CA PHE A 463 -0.75 5.88 17.93
C PHE A 463 -1.54 6.30 19.17
N ASP A 464 -2.87 6.37 19.06
CA ASP A 464 -3.75 6.73 20.18
C ASP A 464 -5.00 5.85 20.13
N ASN A 465 -4.92 4.70 20.78
CA ASN A 465 -5.98 3.70 20.79
C ASN A 465 -6.25 3.19 22.21
N ARG A 466 -7.34 2.44 22.37
CA ARG A 466 -7.79 1.92 23.67
C ARG A 466 -7.12 0.63 24.13
N TYR A 467 -6.39 -0.07 23.24
CA TYR A 467 -5.83 -1.40 23.54
C TYR A 467 -4.42 -1.35 24.06
N TYR A 468 -3.61 -0.42 23.59
CA TYR A 468 -2.24 -0.21 24.04
C TYR A 468 -1.85 1.27 23.91
N ARG A 469 -0.85 1.67 24.70
CA ARG A 469 -0.22 2.98 24.58
C ARG A 469 1.28 2.82 24.68
N LEU A 470 2.01 3.19 23.64
CA LEU A 470 3.47 3.17 23.64
C LEU A 470 3.99 4.49 24.20
N GLU A 471 4.59 4.44 25.40
CA GLU A 471 5.23 5.59 26.01
C GLU A 471 6.76 5.43 25.97
N PRO A 472 7.51 6.44 25.50
CA PRO A 472 8.95 6.35 25.40
C PRO A 472 9.58 6.17 26.78
N ASN A 473 10.53 5.24 26.89
CA ASN A 473 11.32 4.93 28.08
C ASN A 473 10.51 4.49 29.32
N ARG A 474 9.31 3.96 29.14
CA ARG A 474 8.46 3.51 30.25
C ARG A 474 8.26 2.00 30.19
N PHE A 475 8.67 1.30 31.24
CA PHE A 475 8.43 -0.12 31.42
C PHE A 475 7.05 -0.37 32.04
N PRO A 476 6.42 -1.52 31.78
CA PRO A 476 5.27 -1.96 32.54
C PRO A 476 5.59 -1.90 34.04
N SER A 477 4.68 -1.37 34.84
CA SER A 477 4.90 -1.17 36.28
C SER A 477 5.29 -2.46 37.01
N ASP A 478 4.71 -3.59 36.61
CA ASP A 478 5.00 -4.91 37.17
C ASP A 478 6.40 -5.40 36.81
N LEU A 479 6.82 -5.24 35.54
CA LEU A 479 8.17 -5.59 35.11
C LEU A 479 9.22 -4.69 35.77
N SER A 480 8.94 -3.40 35.89
CA SER A 480 9.80 -2.44 36.57
C SER A 480 9.99 -2.80 38.04
N LYS A 481 8.93 -3.23 38.73
CA LYS A 481 9.01 -3.71 40.12
C LYS A 481 9.85 -4.99 40.23
N ILE A 482 9.62 -5.97 39.36
CA ILE A 482 10.40 -7.21 39.37
C ILE A 482 11.88 -6.94 39.12
N LEU A 483 12.23 -6.08 38.16
CA LEU A 483 13.62 -5.70 37.87
C LEU A 483 14.25 -4.90 39.00
N ALA A 484 13.51 -3.99 39.64
CA ALA A 484 13.97 -3.23 40.79
C ALA A 484 14.21 -4.14 42.00
N ASP A 485 13.25 -4.99 42.30
CA ASP A 485 13.31 -5.96 43.38
C ASP A 485 14.46 -6.94 43.20
N TRP A 486 14.78 -7.29 41.96
CA TRP A 486 15.87 -8.21 41.64
C TRP A 486 17.25 -7.57 41.81
N LYS A 487 17.39 -6.27 41.51
CA LYS A 487 18.69 -5.58 41.51
C LYS A 487 19.14 -5.04 42.86
N ASP A 488 18.25 -4.88 43.85
CA ASP A 488 18.47 -3.99 45.00
C ASP A 488 18.87 -2.57 44.55
N LEU A 489 18.41 -2.13 43.36
CA LEU A 489 18.76 -0.82 42.83
C LEU A 489 18.04 0.28 43.57
N PRO A 490 18.72 1.40 43.92
CA PRO A 490 18.05 2.57 44.38
C PRO A 490 17.09 3.07 43.31
N GLN A 491 15.86 3.41 43.70
CA GLN A 491 14.77 3.87 42.81
C GLN A 491 15.16 5.02 41.87
N ASN A 492 16.28 5.69 42.13
CA ASN A 492 16.78 6.80 41.31
C ASN A 492 17.32 6.41 39.93
N ASP A 493 17.82 5.20 39.76
CA ASP A 493 18.33 4.75 38.44
C ASP A 493 17.20 4.35 37.49
N ILE A 494 16.07 3.92 38.03
CA ILE A 494 14.85 3.65 37.22
C ILE A 494 14.22 4.96 36.73
N ARG A 495 14.34 6.06 37.49
CA ARG A 495 13.84 7.37 37.08
C ARG A 495 14.57 7.94 35.86
N LYS A 496 15.87 7.68 35.71
CA LYS A 496 16.63 8.09 34.50
C LYS A 496 16.18 7.39 33.22
N ILE A 497 15.60 6.18 33.33
CA ILE A 497 15.01 5.46 32.19
C ILE A 497 13.62 6.02 31.87
N ASN A 498 12.97 6.69 32.83
CA ASN A 498 11.59 7.16 32.76
C ASN A 498 11.45 8.69 32.53
N GLU A 499 12.51 9.42 32.21
CA GLU A 499 12.37 10.85 31.88
C GLU A 499 11.50 11.04 30.63
N PRO A 500 10.40 11.80 30.72
CA PRO A 500 9.52 12.01 29.58
C PRO A 500 10.22 12.85 28.51
N ILE A 501 10.37 12.28 27.33
CA ILE A 501 10.78 13.03 26.13
C ILE A 501 9.61 13.95 25.78
N GLN A 502 9.86 15.26 25.68
CA GLN A 502 8.85 16.23 25.27
C GLN A 502 8.24 15.83 23.92
N LYS A 503 6.92 15.58 23.92
CA LYS A 503 6.16 15.30 22.70
C LYS A 503 6.16 16.54 21.80
N LYS A 504 6.75 16.45 20.62
CA LYS A 504 6.47 17.38 19.55
C LYS A 504 5.15 16.96 18.89
N PRO A 505 4.19 17.88 18.71
CA PRO A 505 2.98 17.56 17.96
C PRO A 505 3.34 17.38 16.48
N TYR A 506 3.15 16.17 15.96
CA TYR A 506 3.26 15.91 14.51
C TYR A 506 1.86 16.03 13.89
N PRO A 507 1.59 17.04 13.05
CA PRO A 507 0.25 17.31 12.51
C PRO A 507 -0.13 16.44 11.29
N PHE A 508 0.62 15.40 10.94
CA PHE A 508 0.60 14.88 9.56
C PHE A 508 -0.13 13.55 9.31
N LEU A 509 -0.81 12.95 10.28
CA LEU A 509 -1.45 11.64 10.06
C LEU A 509 -2.97 11.68 9.84
N MET A 510 -3.62 12.84 9.99
CA MET A 510 -5.07 12.95 9.88
C MET A 510 -5.60 13.72 8.66
N GLU A 511 -4.77 14.42 7.92
CA GLU A 511 -5.22 15.14 6.73
C GLU A 511 -4.39 14.74 5.51
N ASP A 512 -5.05 14.20 4.51
CA ASP A 512 -4.47 14.02 3.18
C ASP A 512 -4.32 15.43 2.58
N PRO A 513 -3.09 15.98 2.39
CA PRO A 513 -2.92 17.35 1.91
C PRO A 513 -3.44 17.57 0.48
N TYR A 514 -4.05 16.55 -0.14
CA TYR A 514 -4.58 16.57 -1.49
C TYR A 514 -6.11 16.44 -1.58
N GLU A 515 -6.85 16.37 -0.45
CA GLU A 515 -8.33 16.39 -0.49
C GLU A 515 -8.95 17.80 -0.52
N THR A 516 -8.14 18.85 -0.37
CA THR A 516 -8.63 20.24 -0.49
C THR A 516 -7.89 20.98 -1.59
N ARG A 517 -8.18 20.62 -2.87
CA ARG A 517 -8.18 21.56 -4.02
C ARG A 517 -8.79 20.93 -5.28
#